data_0aab8d6e14f2cd8ef7f455c20617b476
#
_entry.id   0aab8d6e14f2cd8ef7f455c20617b476
#
_cell.length_a   1.000
_cell.length_b   1.000
_cell.length_c   1.000
_cell.angle_alpha   90.00
_cell.angle_beta   90.00
_cell.angle_gamma   90.00
#
_symmetry.space_group_name_H-M   'P 1'
#
loop_
_entity.id
_entity.type
_entity.pdbx_description
1 polymer ?
#
loop_
_entity_poly.entity_id
_entity_poly.type
_entity_poly.pdbx_seq_one_letter_code
_entity_poly.pdbx_strand_id
1 'polypeptide(L)'
;TSYRAGQVKFGTGYQAISPLEEKTIEVAAAVHFCTGAPIHSHTEAGTMALNQISILKKLGVPLSVVSFGHMDRNLDLWYHRKIADTGAYLCFDGIGKIKYHTESQLIHHILDLVSDGFEKQILISGDMARKSYYRHYGYGPGLGYVFEVFKDQFLELADRRNFDGQALFHKFFYDNPQKCMEFKKQKSG
;
A
#
# COMPACT_ATOMS: atom_id res chain seq x y z
N THR A 1 -11.98 24.28 10.51
CA THR A 1 -12.96 23.19 10.51
C THR A 1 -12.72 22.25 11.68
N SER A 2 -13.73 21.51 12.10
CA SER A 2 -13.61 20.41 13.08
C SER A 2 -12.98 19.14 12.47
N TYR A 3 -12.87 19.07 11.14
CA TYR A 3 -12.29 17.94 10.40
C TYR A 3 -10.77 18.05 10.37
N ARG A 4 -10.10 16.90 10.54
CA ARG A 4 -8.63 16.77 10.51
C ARG A 4 -8.24 15.75 9.44
N ALA A 5 -7.02 15.89 8.87
CA ALA A 5 -6.47 14.89 7.96
C ALA A 5 -6.22 13.57 8.70
N GLY A 6 -6.50 12.45 8.03
CA GLY A 6 -6.36 11.10 8.60
C GLY A 6 -4.96 10.50 8.44
N GLN A 7 -4.10 11.08 7.60
CA GLN A 7 -2.74 10.61 7.36
C GLN A 7 -1.85 11.72 6.80
N VAL A 8 -0.55 11.55 6.89
CA VAL A 8 0.43 12.38 6.18
C VAL A 8 0.94 11.64 4.94
N LYS A 9 1.14 12.36 3.84
CA LYS A 9 1.58 11.76 2.58
C LYS A 9 2.80 12.49 2.01
N PHE A 10 3.76 11.72 1.49
CA PHE A 10 4.86 12.19 0.66
C PHE A 10 5.03 11.28 -0.57
N GLY A 11 5.99 11.55 -1.42
CA GLY A 11 6.29 10.71 -2.58
C GLY A 11 7.70 10.92 -3.09
N THR A 12 8.17 9.98 -3.91
CA THR A 12 9.46 10.07 -4.60
C THR A 12 9.32 9.73 -6.08
N GLY A 13 10.23 10.25 -6.88
CA GLY A 13 10.30 10.01 -8.31
C GLY A 13 10.76 8.61 -8.68
N TYR A 14 10.82 8.36 -10.00
CA TYR A 14 11.24 7.09 -10.56
C TYR A 14 12.75 6.90 -10.36
N GLN A 15 13.13 5.83 -9.67
CA GLN A 15 14.52 5.42 -9.39
C GLN A 15 15.43 6.54 -8.82
N ALA A 16 14.84 7.58 -8.23
CA ALA A 16 15.57 8.68 -7.63
C ALA A 16 14.79 9.30 -6.48
N ILE A 17 15.52 9.86 -5.51
CA ILE A 17 14.99 10.75 -4.47
C ILE A 17 15.76 12.07 -4.59
N SER A 18 15.06 13.12 -4.93
CA SER A 18 15.66 14.48 -5.00
C SER A 18 15.83 15.06 -3.59
N PRO A 19 16.70 16.08 -3.42
CA PRO A 19 16.85 16.75 -2.11
C PRO A 19 15.54 17.34 -1.57
N LEU A 20 14.65 17.79 -2.45
CA LEU A 20 13.33 18.30 -2.04
C LEU A 20 12.41 17.17 -1.54
N GLU A 21 12.42 16.03 -2.20
CA GLU A 21 11.66 14.86 -1.78
C GLU A 21 12.19 14.31 -0.44
N GLU A 22 13.50 14.25 -0.24
CA GLU A 22 14.11 13.89 1.04
C GLU A 22 13.63 14.80 2.17
N LYS A 23 13.61 16.11 1.93
CA LYS A 23 13.06 17.09 2.87
C LYS A 23 11.57 16.86 3.16
N THR A 24 10.78 16.42 2.18
CA THR A 24 9.36 16.08 2.43
C THR A 24 9.19 14.83 3.29
N ILE A 25 10.13 13.86 3.20
CA ILE A 25 10.16 12.69 4.09
C ILE A 25 10.45 13.14 5.53
N GLU A 26 11.41 14.04 5.74
CA GLU A 26 11.72 14.62 7.06
C GLU A 26 10.50 15.33 7.66
N VAL A 27 9.79 16.13 6.86
CA VAL A 27 8.56 16.80 7.29
C VAL A 27 7.48 15.79 7.66
N ALA A 28 7.29 14.73 6.86
CA ALA A 28 6.31 13.68 7.16
C ALA A 28 6.64 12.96 8.47
N ALA A 29 7.92 12.68 8.73
CA ALA A 29 8.38 12.12 10.00
C ALA A 29 8.08 13.05 11.18
N ALA A 30 8.38 14.34 11.05
CA ALA A 30 8.09 15.34 12.09
C ALA A 30 6.57 15.44 12.38
N VAL A 31 5.73 15.45 11.34
CA VAL A 31 4.27 15.45 11.49
C VAL A 31 3.79 14.18 12.20
N HIS A 32 4.33 13.01 11.83
CA HIS A 32 4.01 11.75 12.53
C HIS A 32 4.34 11.86 14.03
N PHE A 33 5.53 12.32 14.39
CA PHE A 33 5.92 12.45 15.79
C PHE A 33 5.06 13.46 16.57
N CYS A 34 4.63 14.55 15.93
CA CYS A 34 3.74 15.53 16.58
C CYS A 34 2.30 15.07 16.74
N THR A 35 1.80 14.23 15.83
CA THR A 35 0.35 13.95 15.73
C THR A 35 -0.02 12.49 15.94
N GLY A 36 0.93 11.57 15.77
CA GLY A 36 0.67 10.12 15.70
C GLY A 36 0.04 9.67 14.39
N ALA A 37 -0.13 10.55 13.39
CA ALA A 37 -0.75 10.22 12.12
C ALA A 37 0.07 9.19 11.35
N PRO A 38 -0.56 8.17 10.71
CA PRO A 38 0.15 7.24 9.86
C PRO A 38 0.71 7.93 8.62
N ILE A 39 1.74 7.32 8.03
CA ILE A 39 2.44 7.84 6.86
C ILE A 39 2.10 6.99 5.64
N HIS A 40 1.68 7.63 4.54
CA HIS A 40 1.56 6.98 3.24
C HIS A 40 2.55 7.55 2.24
N SER A 41 3.25 6.70 1.53
CA SER A 41 4.20 7.11 0.50
C SER A 41 3.72 6.74 -0.91
N HIS A 42 3.82 7.69 -1.83
CA HIS A 42 3.81 7.39 -3.26
C HIS A 42 5.20 6.90 -3.69
N THR A 43 5.25 5.78 -4.42
CA THR A 43 6.46 5.31 -5.08
C THR A 43 6.23 5.33 -6.59
N GLU A 44 7.01 6.12 -7.36
CA GLU A 44 6.83 6.12 -8.81
C GLU A 44 7.25 4.76 -9.38
N ALA A 45 6.31 4.11 -10.09
CA ALA A 45 6.46 2.76 -10.64
C ALA A 45 6.92 1.70 -9.62
N GLY A 46 6.54 1.82 -8.34
CA GLY A 46 6.92 0.87 -7.28
C GLY A 46 8.40 0.93 -6.89
N THR A 47 9.12 2.02 -7.21
CA THR A 47 10.56 2.14 -6.95
C THR A 47 10.87 2.96 -5.69
N MET A 48 12.11 2.94 -5.23
CA MET A 48 12.69 3.74 -4.12
C MET A 48 12.13 3.47 -2.72
N ALA A 49 11.20 2.52 -2.49
CA ALA A 49 10.68 2.24 -1.16
C ALA A 49 11.77 1.83 -0.16
N LEU A 50 12.75 1.01 -0.55
CA LEU A 50 13.86 0.62 0.34
C LEU A 50 14.76 1.80 0.71
N ASN A 51 14.95 2.77 -0.20
CA ASN A 51 15.69 4.00 0.06
C ASN A 51 14.90 4.91 1.02
N GLN A 52 13.59 5.06 0.81
CA GLN A 52 12.70 5.78 1.72
C GLN A 52 12.70 5.14 3.12
N ILE A 53 12.66 3.80 3.20
CA ILE A 53 12.80 3.05 4.46
C ILE A 53 14.10 3.38 5.17
N SER A 54 15.21 3.44 4.43
CA SER A 54 16.52 3.81 5.02
C SER A 54 16.49 5.20 5.66
N ILE A 55 15.89 6.19 4.98
CA ILE A 55 15.73 7.56 5.49
C ILE A 55 14.81 7.56 6.72
N LEU A 56 13.63 6.94 6.63
CA LEU A 56 12.66 6.88 7.73
C LEU A 56 13.23 6.20 8.97
N LYS A 57 14.03 5.12 8.81
CA LYS A 57 14.75 4.48 9.92
C LYS A 57 15.76 5.40 10.57
N LYS A 58 16.55 6.16 9.81
CA LYS A 58 17.48 7.15 10.34
C LYS A 58 16.77 8.24 11.13
N LEU A 59 15.56 8.61 10.72
CA LEU A 59 14.71 9.57 11.43
C LEU A 59 13.98 8.95 12.64
N GLY A 60 14.12 7.64 12.90
CA GLY A 60 13.48 6.96 14.02
C GLY A 60 12.01 6.60 13.83
N VAL A 61 11.47 6.71 12.61
CA VAL A 61 10.06 6.38 12.32
C VAL A 61 9.81 4.87 12.40
N PRO A 62 8.84 4.39 13.19
CA PRO A 62 8.45 2.98 13.20
C PRO A 62 7.82 2.60 11.86
N LEU A 63 8.36 1.60 11.17
CA LEU A 63 7.87 1.26 9.84
C LEU A 63 6.48 0.62 9.83
N SER A 64 6.01 0.14 10.96
CA SER A 64 4.63 -0.35 11.14
C SER A 64 3.54 0.73 11.02
N VAL A 65 3.92 2.02 10.91
CA VAL A 65 2.99 3.13 10.64
C VAL A 65 3.11 3.65 9.21
N VAL A 66 3.89 2.98 8.36
CA VAL A 66 4.20 3.43 6.99
C VAL A 66 3.61 2.46 5.97
N SER A 67 2.93 3.00 4.96
CA SER A 67 2.46 2.25 3.80
C SER A 67 3.05 2.81 2.51
N PHE A 68 3.42 1.91 1.59
CA PHE A 68 3.97 2.25 0.28
C PHE A 68 2.94 1.95 -0.81
N GLY A 69 2.48 2.99 -1.52
CA GLY A 69 1.56 2.89 -2.63
C GLY A 69 2.22 2.43 -3.92
N HIS A 70 1.41 1.93 -4.85
CA HIS A 70 1.82 1.52 -6.21
C HIS A 70 2.80 0.35 -6.27
N MET A 71 2.76 -0.52 -5.27
CA MET A 71 3.63 -1.70 -5.24
C MET A 71 3.30 -2.69 -6.36
N ASP A 72 2.06 -2.70 -6.84
CA ASP A 72 1.64 -3.48 -8.00
C ASP A 72 2.33 -3.09 -9.31
N ARG A 73 2.90 -1.88 -9.41
CA ARG A 73 3.58 -1.43 -10.62
C ARG A 73 4.96 -2.09 -10.85
N ASN A 74 5.47 -2.79 -9.85
CA ASN A 74 6.74 -3.54 -9.89
C ASN A 74 6.56 -4.85 -9.13
N LEU A 75 6.21 -5.95 -9.80
CA LEU A 75 5.99 -7.25 -9.17
C LEU A 75 7.33 -7.98 -8.90
N ASP A 76 8.24 -7.35 -8.17
CA ASP A 76 9.49 -7.95 -7.68
C ASP A 76 9.27 -8.54 -6.28
N LEU A 77 9.19 -9.86 -6.18
CA LEU A 77 8.91 -10.57 -4.95
C LEU A 77 10.02 -10.40 -3.90
N TRP A 78 11.28 -10.38 -4.32
CA TRP A 78 12.41 -10.12 -3.41
C TRP A 78 12.31 -8.72 -2.80
N TYR A 79 11.99 -7.74 -3.62
CA TYR A 79 11.85 -6.35 -3.20
C TYR A 79 10.71 -6.17 -2.20
N HIS A 80 9.55 -6.76 -2.49
CA HIS A 80 8.39 -6.70 -1.61
C HIS A 80 8.60 -7.44 -0.28
N ARG A 81 9.28 -8.59 -0.29
CA ARG A 81 9.70 -9.30 0.93
C ARG A 81 10.56 -8.40 1.82
N LYS A 82 11.55 -7.70 1.24
CA LYS A 82 12.42 -6.78 1.98
C LYS A 82 11.67 -5.61 2.60
N ILE A 83 10.64 -5.10 1.94
CA ILE A 83 9.79 -4.05 2.49
C ILE A 83 8.92 -4.60 3.61
N ALA A 84 8.20 -5.69 3.37
CA ALA A 84 7.28 -6.32 4.33
C ALA A 84 7.99 -6.79 5.60
N ASP A 85 9.21 -7.32 5.50
CA ASP A 85 10.06 -7.75 6.61
C ASP A 85 10.39 -6.61 7.59
N THR A 86 10.31 -5.37 7.16
CA THR A 86 10.46 -4.20 8.03
C THR A 86 9.22 -3.89 8.87
N GLY A 87 8.11 -4.55 8.61
CA GLY A 87 6.80 -4.27 9.19
C GLY A 87 5.99 -3.20 8.46
N ALA A 88 6.53 -2.59 7.40
CA ALA A 88 5.81 -1.63 6.55
C ALA A 88 4.74 -2.32 5.70
N TYR A 89 3.74 -1.55 5.27
CA TYR A 89 2.65 -2.05 4.44
C TYR A 89 2.94 -1.87 2.96
N LEU A 90 2.59 -2.90 2.19
CA LEU A 90 2.60 -2.92 0.73
C LEU A 90 1.18 -2.62 0.22
N CYS A 91 0.97 -1.50 -0.46
CA CYS A 91 -0.32 -1.16 -1.04
C CYS A 91 -0.33 -1.49 -2.54
N PHE A 92 -1.11 -2.51 -2.88
CA PHE A 92 -1.42 -2.90 -4.25
C PHE A 92 -2.69 -2.15 -4.68
N ASP A 93 -2.53 -1.03 -5.36
CA ASP A 93 -3.59 -0.06 -5.60
C ASP A 93 -3.96 0.14 -7.06
N GLY A 94 -3.42 -0.69 -7.93
CA GLY A 94 -3.71 -0.67 -9.36
C GLY A 94 -4.79 -1.65 -9.82
N ILE A 95 -5.64 -2.14 -8.93
CA ILE A 95 -6.70 -3.10 -9.28
C ILE A 95 -7.61 -2.54 -10.37
N GLY A 96 -7.87 -3.34 -11.41
CA GLY A 96 -8.62 -2.92 -12.60
C GLY A 96 -7.81 -2.10 -13.61
N LYS A 97 -6.50 -1.95 -13.41
CA LYS A 97 -5.60 -1.20 -14.30
C LYS A 97 -4.58 -2.13 -14.96
N ILE A 98 -4.93 -2.72 -16.08
CA ILE A 98 -4.13 -3.74 -16.81
C ILE A 98 -2.83 -3.22 -17.44
N LYS A 99 -2.47 -1.97 -17.19
CA LYS A 99 -1.31 -1.30 -17.83
C LYS A 99 0.03 -1.97 -17.49
N TYR A 100 0.18 -2.50 -16.27
CA TYR A 100 1.47 -2.99 -15.78
C TYR A 100 1.55 -4.51 -15.73
N HIS A 101 0.43 -5.18 -15.42
CA HIS A 101 0.33 -6.63 -15.24
C HIS A 101 -1.12 -7.08 -15.42
N THR A 102 -1.35 -8.38 -15.53
CA THR A 102 -2.69 -8.95 -15.42
C THR A 102 -3.08 -9.11 -13.94
N GLU A 103 -4.39 -9.14 -13.65
CA GLU A 103 -4.85 -9.37 -12.28
C GLU A 103 -4.43 -10.74 -11.75
N SER A 104 -4.44 -11.76 -12.61
CA SER A 104 -3.95 -13.10 -12.23
C SER A 104 -2.49 -13.07 -11.79
N GLN A 105 -1.60 -12.36 -12.49
CA GLN A 105 -0.20 -12.20 -12.07
C GLN A 105 -0.11 -11.50 -10.71
N LEU A 106 -0.89 -10.43 -10.49
CA LEU A 106 -0.92 -9.73 -9.23
C LEU A 106 -1.42 -10.64 -8.08
N ILE A 107 -2.51 -11.39 -8.32
CA ILE A 107 -3.05 -12.29 -7.30
C ILE A 107 -2.03 -13.37 -6.93
N HIS A 108 -1.38 -13.99 -7.91
CA HIS A 108 -0.30 -14.96 -7.62
C HIS A 108 0.83 -14.36 -6.81
N HIS A 109 1.25 -13.14 -7.15
CA HIS A 109 2.28 -12.42 -6.42
C HIS A 109 1.87 -12.13 -4.96
N ILE A 110 0.62 -11.69 -4.74
CA ILE A 110 0.07 -11.48 -3.39
C ILE A 110 0.04 -12.81 -2.61
N LEU A 111 -0.40 -13.90 -3.23
CA LEU A 111 -0.44 -15.21 -2.59
C LEU A 111 0.96 -15.79 -2.31
N ASP A 112 1.98 -15.42 -3.07
CA ASP A 112 3.37 -15.75 -2.75
C ASP A 112 3.84 -15.02 -1.49
N LEU A 113 3.51 -13.73 -1.34
CA LEU A 113 3.77 -12.99 -0.10
C LEU A 113 3.01 -13.57 1.10
N VAL A 114 1.78 -14.05 0.89
CA VAL A 114 1.01 -14.77 1.94
C VAL A 114 1.71 -16.05 2.33
N SER A 115 2.22 -16.84 1.36
CA SER A 115 2.99 -18.07 1.62
C SER A 115 4.25 -17.81 2.45
N ASP A 116 4.83 -16.63 2.33
CA ASP A 116 6.00 -16.18 3.09
C ASP A 116 5.63 -15.60 4.48
N GLY A 117 4.32 -15.53 4.84
CA GLY A 117 3.85 -15.04 6.13
C GLY A 117 3.64 -13.53 6.21
N PHE A 118 3.61 -12.81 5.08
CA PHE A 118 3.44 -11.35 5.02
C PHE A 118 2.00 -10.88 4.84
N GLU A 119 1.00 -11.73 5.11
CA GLU A 119 -0.41 -11.38 4.95
C GLU A 119 -0.86 -10.17 5.78
N LYS A 120 -0.11 -9.81 6.84
CA LYS A 120 -0.41 -8.65 7.71
C LYS A 120 0.07 -7.31 7.14
N GLN A 121 0.93 -7.33 6.14
CA GLN A 121 1.52 -6.16 5.50
C GLN A 121 0.84 -5.78 4.18
N ILE A 122 -0.17 -6.53 3.74
CA ILE A 122 -0.83 -6.33 2.46
C ILE A 122 -2.05 -5.42 2.61
N LEU A 123 -2.11 -4.39 1.77
CA LEU A 123 -3.26 -3.51 1.56
C LEU A 123 -3.66 -3.58 0.09
N ILE A 124 -4.97 -3.58 -0.19
CA ILE A 124 -5.50 -3.59 -1.56
C ILE A 124 -6.47 -2.42 -1.73
N SER A 125 -6.36 -1.71 -2.86
CA SER A 125 -7.26 -0.61 -3.22
C SER A 125 -7.29 -0.37 -4.74
N GLY A 126 -7.99 0.66 -5.20
CA GLY A 126 -8.18 0.93 -6.63
C GLY A 126 -7.49 2.18 -7.16
N ASP A 127 -6.96 3.07 -6.32
CA ASP A 127 -6.38 4.38 -6.70
C ASP A 127 -7.18 5.10 -7.80
N MET A 128 -8.48 5.33 -7.53
CA MET A 128 -9.44 5.87 -8.51
C MET A 128 -9.34 7.39 -8.65
N ALA A 129 -8.20 7.86 -9.13
CA ALA A 129 -7.82 9.28 -9.18
C ALA A 129 -8.24 10.01 -10.46
N ARG A 130 -8.68 9.30 -11.51
CA ARG A 130 -8.95 9.90 -12.82
C ARG A 130 -10.41 9.71 -13.24
N LYS A 131 -10.98 10.69 -13.93
CA LYS A 131 -12.33 10.63 -14.51
C LYS A 131 -12.55 9.38 -15.38
N SER A 132 -11.53 8.97 -16.13
CA SER A 132 -11.56 7.77 -16.99
C SER A 132 -11.70 6.45 -16.24
N TYR A 133 -11.50 6.42 -14.92
CA TYR A 133 -11.66 5.21 -14.12
C TYR A 133 -13.10 4.96 -13.65
N TYR A 134 -13.97 5.97 -13.76
CA TYR A 134 -15.37 5.85 -13.37
C TYR A 134 -16.23 5.35 -14.54
N ARG A 135 -17.16 4.42 -14.28
CA ARG A 135 -18.01 3.80 -15.30
C ARG A 135 -18.79 4.83 -16.12
N HIS A 136 -19.42 5.78 -15.46
CA HIS A 136 -20.28 6.77 -16.13
C HIS A 136 -19.54 7.91 -16.84
N TYR A 137 -18.26 8.10 -16.57
CA TYR A 137 -17.50 9.22 -17.14
C TYR A 137 -16.45 8.78 -18.17
N GLY A 138 -15.94 7.55 -18.09
CA GLY A 138 -14.82 7.12 -18.92
C GLY A 138 -14.82 5.63 -19.23
N TYR A 139 -15.92 4.94 -18.94
CA TYR A 139 -16.05 3.48 -19.15
C TYR A 139 -14.96 2.65 -18.44
N GLY A 140 -14.39 3.20 -17.37
CA GLY A 140 -13.42 2.52 -16.55
C GLY A 140 -14.03 1.45 -15.64
N PRO A 141 -13.21 0.76 -14.83
CA PRO A 141 -13.66 -0.35 -13.99
C PRO A 141 -14.70 0.08 -12.93
N GLY A 142 -14.63 1.33 -12.47
CA GLY A 142 -15.53 1.85 -11.42
C GLY A 142 -15.10 1.48 -10.01
N LEU A 143 -15.67 2.19 -9.03
CA LEU A 143 -15.32 2.01 -7.60
C LEU A 143 -15.63 0.62 -7.07
N GLY A 144 -16.66 -0.05 -7.60
CA GLY A 144 -17.11 -1.37 -7.17
C GLY A 144 -16.24 -2.53 -7.68
N TYR A 145 -15.37 -2.28 -8.67
CA TYR A 145 -14.65 -3.33 -9.39
C TYR A 145 -13.89 -4.31 -8.47
N VAL A 146 -13.27 -3.79 -7.43
CA VAL A 146 -12.51 -4.61 -6.47
C VAL A 146 -13.42 -5.65 -5.78
N PHE A 147 -14.66 -5.29 -5.48
CA PHE A 147 -15.62 -6.16 -4.78
C PHE A 147 -16.51 -6.97 -5.73
N GLU A 148 -16.69 -6.51 -6.95
CA GLU A 148 -17.58 -7.12 -7.95
C GLU A 148 -16.85 -8.11 -8.87
N VAL A 149 -15.57 -7.87 -9.16
CA VAL A 149 -14.80 -8.65 -10.14
C VAL A 149 -13.52 -9.22 -9.55
N PHE A 150 -12.63 -8.35 -9.02
CA PHE A 150 -11.35 -8.80 -8.47
C PHE A 150 -11.50 -9.79 -7.32
N LYS A 151 -12.48 -9.56 -6.44
CA LYS A 151 -12.74 -10.45 -5.31
C LYS A 151 -12.97 -11.90 -5.77
N ASP A 152 -13.83 -12.11 -6.75
CA ASP A 152 -14.17 -13.47 -7.20
C ASP A 152 -12.94 -14.18 -7.79
N GLN A 153 -12.15 -13.48 -8.59
CA GLN A 153 -10.89 -14.01 -9.11
C GLN A 153 -9.88 -14.31 -8.00
N PHE A 154 -9.78 -13.43 -7.00
CA PHE A 154 -8.90 -13.64 -5.86
C PHE A 154 -9.31 -14.88 -5.06
N LEU A 155 -10.60 -15.04 -4.77
CA LEU A 155 -11.11 -16.20 -4.03
C LEU A 155 -10.85 -17.51 -4.77
N GLU A 156 -11.10 -17.56 -6.08
CA GLU A 156 -10.84 -18.74 -6.91
C GLU A 156 -9.35 -19.13 -6.90
N LEU A 157 -8.44 -18.17 -7.09
CA LEU A 157 -7.00 -18.45 -7.12
C LEU A 157 -6.43 -18.77 -5.73
N ALA A 158 -6.99 -18.19 -4.67
CA ALA A 158 -6.63 -18.52 -3.29
C ALA A 158 -7.03 -19.97 -2.95
N ASP A 159 -8.25 -20.38 -3.31
CA ASP A 159 -8.73 -21.74 -3.11
C ASP A 159 -7.87 -22.78 -3.83
N ARG A 160 -7.51 -22.52 -5.10
CA ARG A 160 -6.58 -23.37 -5.87
C ARG A 160 -5.21 -23.57 -5.20
N ARG A 161 -4.82 -22.67 -4.32
CA ARG A 161 -3.57 -22.72 -3.54
C ARG A 161 -3.79 -23.16 -2.09
N ASN A 162 -4.97 -23.64 -1.74
CA ASN A 162 -5.37 -24.08 -0.40
C ASN A 162 -5.30 -22.97 0.67
N PHE A 163 -5.57 -21.72 0.30
CA PHE A 163 -5.73 -20.61 1.23
C PHE A 163 -7.21 -20.32 1.50
N ASP A 164 -7.52 -19.87 2.71
CA ASP A 164 -8.83 -19.28 3.01
C ASP A 164 -8.91 -17.87 2.38
N GLY A 165 -9.39 -17.82 1.13
CA GLY A 165 -9.51 -16.56 0.37
C GLY A 165 -10.41 -15.53 1.04
N GLN A 166 -11.49 -15.96 1.73
CA GLN A 166 -12.40 -15.04 2.43
C GLN A 166 -11.73 -14.39 3.63
N ALA A 167 -11.01 -15.16 4.44
CA ALA A 167 -10.26 -14.63 5.57
C ALA A 167 -9.14 -13.67 5.13
N LEU A 168 -8.41 -14.02 4.05
CA LEU A 168 -7.39 -13.15 3.46
C LEU A 168 -8.00 -11.86 2.91
N PHE A 169 -9.10 -11.95 2.17
CA PHE A 169 -9.78 -10.78 1.62
C PHE A 169 -10.24 -9.84 2.74
N HIS A 170 -10.87 -10.37 3.80
CA HIS A 170 -11.25 -9.58 4.97
C HIS A 170 -10.03 -8.90 5.61
N LYS A 171 -8.93 -9.64 5.78
CA LYS A 171 -7.68 -9.10 6.34
C LYS A 171 -7.17 -7.91 5.53
N PHE A 172 -7.13 -8.00 4.19
CA PHE A 172 -6.56 -6.96 3.32
C PHE A 172 -7.42 -5.71 3.20
N PHE A 173 -8.74 -5.84 3.34
CA PHE A 173 -9.70 -4.73 3.20
C PHE A 173 -10.19 -4.15 4.52
N TYR A 174 -10.04 -4.89 5.62
CA TYR A 174 -10.56 -4.47 6.91
C TYR A 174 -9.47 -4.45 7.99
N ASP A 175 -8.89 -5.60 8.37
CA ASP A 175 -7.99 -5.68 9.51
C ASP A 175 -6.70 -4.88 9.31
N ASN A 176 -6.05 -5.04 8.16
CA ASN A 176 -4.79 -4.37 7.87
C ASN A 176 -4.98 -2.85 7.68
N PRO A 177 -5.98 -2.37 6.89
CA PRO A 177 -6.27 -0.93 6.81
C PRO A 177 -6.56 -0.31 8.16
N GLN A 178 -7.34 -0.96 9.03
CA GLN A 178 -7.64 -0.47 10.37
C GLN A 178 -6.36 -0.25 11.19
N LYS A 179 -5.45 -1.23 11.16
CA LYS A 179 -4.16 -1.13 11.87
C LYS A 179 -3.22 -0.10 11.25
N CYS A 180 -3.15 -0.06 9.92
CA CYS A 180 -2.31 0.87 9.18
C CYS A 180 -2.73 2.32 9.42
N MET A 181 -4.03 2.60 9.47
CA MET A 181 -4.60 3.95 9.61
C MET A 181 -4.76 4.38 11.06
N GLU A 182 -4.38 3.56 12.03
CA GLU A 182 -4.47 3.90 13.45
C GLU A 182 -3.48 5.00 13.83
N PHE A 183 -3.99 6.05 14.50
CA PHE A 183 -3.13 7.07 15.11
C PHE A 183 -2.38 6.48 16.30
N LYS A 184 -1.06 6.46 16.23
CA LYS A 184 -0.23 5.99 17.35
C LYS A 184 0.00 7.13 18.33
N LYS A 185 -0.71 7.11 19.47
CA LYS A 185 -0.45 8.05 20.57
C LYS A 185 1.02 7.97 20.96
N GLN A 186 1.73 9.08 20.87
CA GLN A 186 3.06 9.17 21.47
C GLN A 186 2.90 9.02 23.00
N LYS A 187 3.72 8.20 23.61
CA LYS A 187 3.84 8.21 25.07
C LYS A 187 4.36 9.60 25.43
N SER A 188 3.54 10.36 26.15
CA SER A 188 3.99 11.59 26.79
C SER A 188 5.18 11.21 27.67
N GLY A 189 6.40 11.63 27.26
CA GLY A 189 7.59 11.53 28.08
C GLY A 189 7.50 12.51 29.26
#